data_3c89c8c2c2c4debf3667c82e8af11df5
#
_entry.id   3c89c8c2c2c4debf3667c82e8af11df5
#
_cell.length_a   1.000
_cell.length_b   1.000
_cell.length_c   1.000
_cell.angle_alpha   90.00
_cell.angle_beta   90.00
_cell.angle_gamma   90.00
#
_symmetry.space_group_name_H-M   'P 1'
#
loop_
_entity.id
_entity.type
_entity.pdbx_description
1 polymer ?
#
loop_
_entity_poly.entity_id
_entity_poly.type
_entity_poly.pdbx_seq_one_letter_code
_entity_poly.pdbx_strand_id
1 'polypeptide(L)'
;LLFIRKWFIKEATGWGTLKKIPDWRPYLLMLLIMVPLISLAATQPDFQAVYPKMKMVAPQGTLSDLSAWQAVLFELSYGSDFLTIELFFRGFLILGFAHWLGKDAILPVAVFYCSIHFGKPLGECISSYFGGLLLGIVVYNTRSIWGGLVVHLGIAWMMEGAGILLR
;
A
#
# COMPACT_ATOMS: atom_id res chain seq x y z
N LEU A 1 -14.57 1.10 25.14
CA LEU A 1 -14.64 0.73 23.70
C LEU A 1 -15.85 1.36 23.00
N LEU A 2 -17.08 1.26 23.55
CA LEU A 2 -18.30 1.87 22.95
C LEU A 2 -18.26 3.40 22.92
N PHE A 3 -17.63 4.04 23.91
CA PHE A 3 -17.47 5.49 23.98
C PHE A 3 -16.44 5.98 22.94
N ILE A 4 -15.33 5.29 22.82
CA ILE A 4 -14.31 5.54 21.79
C ILE A 4 -14.91 5.35 20.39
N ARG A 5 -15.69 4.28 20.17
CA ARG A 5 -16.39 4.03 18.91
C ARG A 5 -17.42 5.12 18.59
N LYS A 6 -18.22 5.57 19.56
CA LYS A 6 -19.24 6.61 19.34
C LYS A 6 -18.60 7.98 19.09
N TRP A 7 -17.51 8.27 19.77
CA TRP A 7 -16.73 9.49 19.61
C TRP A 7 -15.98 9.48 18.27
N PHE A 8 -15.26 8.39 17.95
CA PHE A 8 -14.57 8.19 16.69
C PHE A 8 -15.51 8.20 15.48
N ILE A 9 -16.68 7.58 15.58
CA ILE A 9 -17.65 7.54 14.47
C ILE A 9 -18.30 8.92 14.27
N LYS A 10 -18.52 9.69 15.32
CA LYS A 10 -19.12 11.02 15.22
C LYS A 10 -18.17 12.03 14.59
N GLU A 11 -16.87 11.92 14.89
CA GLU A 11 -15.80 12.75 14.31
C GLU A 11 -15.29 12.18 12.98
N ALA A 12 -15.24 10.86 12.87
CA ALA A 12 -14.92 10.13 11.65
C ALA A 12 -16.12 10.03 10.69
N THR A 13 -16.95 11.08 10.62
CA THR A 13 -17.89 11.26 9.48
C THR A 13 -17.12 11.34 8.15
N GLY A 14 -15.79 11.31 8.22
CA GLY A 14 -14.91 10.93 7.12
C GLY A 14 -15.16 9.55 6.52
N TRP A 15 -15.74 8.59 7.26
CA TRP A 15 -16.21 7.32 6.69
C TRP A 15 -17.35 7.50 5.68
N GLY A 16 -18.04 8.65 5.68
CA GLY A 16 -18.98 9.03 4.63
C GLY A 16 -18.35 9.21 3.26
N THR A 17 -17.04 9.34 3.18
CA THR A 17 -16.28 9.48 1.94
C THR A 17 -16.02 8.17 1.21
N LEU A 18 -16.39 7.03 1.80
CA LEU A 18 -16.50 5.76 1.06
C LEU A 18 -17.50 5.85 -0.11
N LYS A 19 -18.35 6.89 -0.15
CA LYS A 19 -19.35 7.08 -1.20
C LYS A 19 -18.89 7.89 -2.42
N LYS A 20 -17.78 8.63 -2.34
CA LYS A 20 -17.28 9.40 -3.49
C LYS A 20 -16.26 8.57 -4.25
N ILE A 21 -16.55 8.35 -5.53
CA ILE A 21 -15.56 7.82 -6.47
C ILE A 21 -14.49 8.91 -6.60
N PRO A 22 -13.24 8.67 -6.20
CA PRO A 22 -12.18 9.66 -6.36
C PRO A 22 -11.89 9.88 -7.85
N ASP A 23 -11.34 11.04 -8.19
CA ASP A 23 -10.73 11.22 -9.51
C ASP A 23 -9.57 10.20 -9.63
N TRP A 24 -9.65 9.30 -10.59
CA TRP A 24 -8.69 8.21 -10.79
C TRP A 24 -7.38 8.65 -11.45
N ARG A 25 -7.36 9.84 -12.06
CA ARG A 25 -6.19 10.35 -12.81
C ARG A 25 -4.90 10.40 -11.99
N PRO A 26 -4.87 10.96 -10.75
CA PRO A 26 -3.64 10.99 -9.97
C PRO A 26 -3.15 9.59 -9.58
N TYR A 27 -4.06 8.66 -9.33
CA TYR A 27 -3.71 7.29 -8.95
C TYR A 27 -3.14 6.50 -10.14
N LEU A 28 -3.74 6.66 -11.32
CA LEU A 28 -3.22 6.07 -12.55
C LEU A 28 -1.84 6.63 -12.92
N LEU A 29 -1.64 7.94 -12.72
CA LEU A 29 -0.33 8.57 -12.94
C LEU A 29 0.71 7.99 -11.97
N MET A 30 0.37 7.82 -10.70
CA MET A 30 1.25 7.18 -9.72
C MET A 30 1.65 5.76 -10.15
N LEU A 31 0.69 4.95 -10.58
CA LEU A 31 0.96 3.59 -11.08
C LEU A 31 1.86 3.62 -12.32
N LEU A 32 1.60 4.54 -13.25
CA LEU A 32 2.39 4.66 -14.48
C LEU A 32 3.86 5.05 -14.17
N ILE A 33 4.07 5.95 -13.23
CA ILE A 33 5.42 6.32 -12.77
C ILE A 33 6.12 5.14 -12.09
N MET A 34 5.39 4.29 -11.39
CA MET A 34 5.97 3.13 -10.71
C MET A 34 6.44 2.04 -11.67
N VAL A 35 5.89 1.94 -12.89
CA VAL A 35 6.32 0.93 -13.87
C VAL A 35 7.84 0.97 -14.13
N PRO A 36 8.44 2.09 -14.60
CA PRO A 36 9.86 2.14 -14.84
C PRO A 36 10.70 2.00 -13.55
N LEU A 37 10.21 2.51 -12.42
CA LEU A 37 10.91 2.40 -11.14
C LEU A 37 10.99 0.96 -10.65
N ILE A 38 9.88 0.21 -10.75
CA ILE A 38 9.84 -1.22 -10.38
C ILE A 38 10.67 -2.03 -11.38
N SER A 39 10.62 -1.73 -12.68
CA SER A 39 11.45 -2.41 -13.67
C SER A 39 12.94 -2.24 -13.39
N LEU A 40 13.36 -1.04 -12.97
CA LEU A 40 14.74 -0.78 -12.56
C LEU A 40 15.07 -1.50 -11.23
N ALA A 41 14.18 -1.44 -10.24
CA ALA A 41 14.39 -2.13 -8.97
C ALA A 41 14.50 -3.65 -9.15
N ALA A 42 13.73 -4.24 -10.06
CA ALA A 42 13.73 -5.67 -10.33
C ALA A 42 15.05 -6.21 -10.90
N THR A 43 15.93 -5.35 -11.39
CA THR A 43 17.30 -5.73 -11.78
C THR A 43 18.27 -5.86 -10.60
N GLN A 44 17.86 -5.41 -9.41
CA GLN A 44 18.73 -5.39 -8.23
C GLN A 44 18.69 -6.72 -7.47
N PRO A 45 19.84 -7.20 -6.95
CA PRO A 45 19.90 -8.47 -6.23
C PRO A 45 19.03 -8.52 -4.97
N ASP A 46 18.89 -7.41 -4.23
CA ASP A 46 18.07 -7.32 -3.03
C ASP A 46 16.58 -7.47 -3.35
N PHE A 47 16.12 -6.91 -4.47
CA PHE A 47 14.76 -7.11 -4.96
C PHE A 47 14.52 -8.58 -5.34
N GLN A 48 15.43 -9.17 -6.12
CA GLN A 48 15.32 -10.57 -6.59
C GLN A 48 15.37 -11.59 -5.43
N ALA A 49 16.03 -11.25 -4.34
CA ALA A 49 16.04 -12.06 -3.13
C ALA A 49 14.66 -12.13 -2.46
N VAL A 50 13.87 -11.05 -2.55
CA VAL A 50 12.57 -10.91 -1.88
C VAL A 50 11.40 -11.29 -2.78
N TYR A 51 11.43 -10.86 -4.05
CA TYR A 51 10.32 -11.05 -5.00
C TYR A 51 10.58 -12.16 -6.02
N PRO A 52 9.56 -12.86 -6.49
CA PRO A 52 8.17 -12.77 -6.04
C PRO A 52 8.01 -13.36 -4.62
N LYS A 53 7.17 -12.74 -3.80
CA LYS A 53 6.86 -13.24 -2.44
C LYS A 53 6.11 -14.55 -2.45
N MET A 54 5.35 -14.81 -3.49
CA MET A 54 4.61 -16.04 -3.70
C MET A 54 5.50 -17.30 -3.56
N LYS A 55 6.81 -17.20 -3.88
CA LYS A 55 7.76 -18.32 -3.67
C LYS A 55 7.87 -18.80 -2.21
N MET A 56 7.51 -17.93 -1.24
CA MET A 56 7.58 -18.28 0.19
C MET A 56 6.54 -19.33 0.60
N VAL A 57 5.46 -19.47 -0.17
CA VAL A 57 4.41 -20.48 0.08
C VAL A 57 4.52 -21.68 -0.84
N ALA A 58 5.49 -21.68 -1.75
CA ALA A 58 5.76 -22.82 -2.63
C ALA A 58 6.45 -23.94 -1.84
N PRO A 59 5.98 -25.19 -1.90
CA PRO A 59 6.48 -26.30 -1.08
C PRO A 59 7.99 -26.57 -1.20
N GLN A 60 8.56 -26.37 -2.40
CA GLN A 60 10.00 -26.53 -2.66
C GLN A 60 10.67 -25.20 -3.04
N GLY A 61 10.00 -24.07 -2.81
CA GLY A 61 10.50 -22.74 -3.15
C GLY A 61 10.48 -22.40 -4.64
N THR A 62 9.86 -23.23 -5.47
CA THR A 62 9.70 -23.01 -6.91
C THR A 62 8.25 -22.74 -7.26
N LEU A 63 8.01 -21.76 -8.13
CA LEU A 63 6.65 -21.35 -8.51
C LEU A 63 5.89 -22.46 -9.27
N SER A 64 6.60 -23.35 -9.95
CA SER A 64 6.01 -24.51 -10.63
C SER A 64 5.30 -25.50 -9.71
N ASP A 65 5.62 -25.47 -8.41
CA ASP A 65 5.03 -26.36 -7.41
C ASP A 65 3.69 -25.83 -6.87
N LEU A 66 3.35 -24.58 -7.20
CA LEU A 66 2.09 -23.97 -6.80
C LEU A 66 0.97 -24.32 -7.77
N SER A 67 -0.12 -24.83 -7.23
CA SER A 67 -1.36 -24.91 -7.99
C SER A 67 -1.94 -23.49 -8.21
N ALA A 68 -2.71 -23.31 -9.29
CA ALA A 68 -3.37 -22.04 -9.57
C ALA A 68 -4.23 -21.54 -8.38
N TRP A 69 -4.86 -22.47 -7.67
CA TRP A 69 -5.66 -22.14 -6.49
C TRP A 69 -4.81 -21.60 -5.33
N GLN A 70 -3.66 -22.19 -5.05
CA GLN A 70 -2.73 -21.70 -4.01
C GLN A 70 -2.20 -20.31 -4.38
N ALA A 71 -1.88 -20.08 -5.64
CA ALA A 71 -1.47 -18.76 -6.12
C ALA A 71 -2.57 -17.70 -5.91
N VAL A 72 -3.82 -18.02 -6.28
CA VAL A 72 -4.97 -17.11 -6.06
C VAL A 72 -5.20 -16.83 -4.58
N LEU A 73 -5.15 -17.85 -3.73
CA LEU A 73 -5.30 -17.65 -2.28
C LEU A 73 -4.19 -16.77 -1.70
N PHE A 74 -2.95 -16.98 -2.14
CA PHE A 74 -1.83 -16.14 -1.73
C PHE A 74 -2.08 -14.68 -2.12
N GLU A 75 -2.42 -14.42 -3.37
CA GLU A 75 -2.64 -13.04 -3.87
C GLU A 75 -3.81 -12.35 -3.17
N LEU A 76 -4.88 -13.07 -2.86
CA LEU A 76 -6.02 -12.53 -2.10
C LEU A 76 -5.62 -12.22 -0.65
N SER A 77 -4.87 -13.11 0.00
CA SER A 77 -4.35 -12.89 1.36
C SER A 77 -3.39 -11.72 1.39
N TYR A 78 -2.40 -11.71 0.50
CA TYR A 78 -1.42 -10.65 0.37
C TYR A 78 -2.08 -9.29 0.03
N GLY A 79 -3.06 -9.31 -0.86
CA GLY A 79 -3.85 -8.13 -1.19
C GLY A 79 -4.66 -7.59 0.00
N SER A 80 -5.16 -8.45 0.89
CA SER A 80 -5.95 -8.05 2.05
C SER A 80 -5.13 -7.25 3.09
N ASP A 81 -3.82 -7.48 3.16
CA ASP A 81 -2.92 -6.73 4.04
C ASP A 81 -2.91 -5.25 3.69
N PHE A 82 -2.98 -4.92 2.39
CA PHE A 82 -3.01 -3.52 1.94
C PHE A 82 -4.27 -2.79 2.35
N LEU A 83 -5.42 -3.48 2.44
CA LEU A 83 -6.64 -2.89 2.99
C LEU A 83 -6.44 -2.51 4.46
N THR A 84 -5.83 -3.40 5.25
CA THR A 84 -5.51 -3.13 6.66
C THR A 84 -4.54 -1.96 6.79
N ILE A 85 -3.50 -1.92 5.97
CA ILE A 85 -2.51 -0.83 5.91
C ILE A 85 -3.18 0.50 5.58
N GLU A 86 -4.03 0.56 4.55
CA GLU A 86 -4.73 1.79 4.17
C GLU A 86 -5.72 2.23 5.24
N LEU A 87 -6.46 1.31 5.84
CA LEU A 87 -7.36 1.63 6.95
C LEU A 87 -6.61 2.20 8.14
N PHE A 88 -5.44 1.64 8.48
CA PHE A 88 -4.65 2.11 9.61
C PHE A 88 -3.94 3.43 9.31
N PHE A 89 -3.09 3.48 8.28
CA PHE A 89 -2.26 4.66 8.03
C PHE A 89 -3.07 5.85 7.49
N ARG A 90 -3.98 5.63 6.56
CA ARG A 90 -4.74 6.70 5.89
C ARG A 90 -6.08 6.94 6.56
N GLY A 91 -6.82 5.89 6.86
CA GLY A 91 -8.11 6.01 7.53
C GLY A 91 -7.97 6.47 8.97
N PHE A 92 -7.19 5.75 9.77
CA PHE A 92 -7.06 6.04 11.19
C PHE A 92 -6.08 7.18 11.48
N LEU A 93 -4.80 7.08 11.05
CA LEU A 93 -3.79 8.05 11.43
C LEU A 93 -3.95 9.39 10.70
N ILE A 94 -4.21 9.42 9.40
CA ILE A 94 -4.37 10.69 8.68
C ILE A 94 -5.77 11.25 8.87
N LEU A 95 -6.82 10.54 8.44
CA LEU A 95 -8.18 11.08 8.48
C LEU A 95 -8.73 11.18 9.90
N GLY A 96 -8.40 10.23 10.79
CA GLY A 96 -8.81 10.26 12.18
C GLY A 96 -8.20 11.41 12.97
N PHE A 97 -6.93 11.76 12.71
CA PHE A 97 -6.24 12.85 13.39
C PHE A 97 -6.30 14.19 12.65
N ALA A 98 -6.87 14.22 11.43
CA ALA A 98 -6.98 15.43 10.62
C ALA A 98 -7.73 16.58 11.33
N HIS A 99 -8.64 16.26 12.27
CA HIS A 99 -9.37 17.25 13.04
C HIS A 99 -8.45 18.06 13.97
N TRP A 100 -7.43 17.41 14.56
CA TRP A 100 -6.53 18.07 15.50
C TRP A 100 -5.26 18.59 14.85
N LEU A 101 -4.67 17.80 13.95
CA LEU A 101 -3.35 18.07 13.36
C LEU A 101 -3.45 18.68 11.96
N GLY A 102 -4.65 18.66 11.36
CA GLY A 102 -4.79 19.11 9.97
C GLY A 102 -3.86 18.34 9.04
N LYS A 103 -3.23 19.05 8.11
CA LYS A 103 -2.25 18.51 7.17
C LYS A 103 -0.93 18.07 7.84
N ASP A 104 -0.67 18.55 9.04
CA ASP A 104 0.59 18.26 9.74
C ASP A 104 0.67 16.80 10.21
N ALA A 105 -0.46 16.06 10.19
CA ALA A 105 -0.47 14.62 10.38
C ALA A 105 0.26 13.83 9.27
N ILE A 106 0.38 14.40 8.05
CA ILE A 106 0.84 13.67 6.87
C ILE A 106 2.31 13.24 7.02
N LEU A 107 3.18 14.18 7.41
CA LEU A 107 4.62 13.91 7.48
C LEU A 107 4.98 12.86 8.54
N PRO A 108 4.52 12.95 9.81
CA PRO A 108 4.79 11.92 10.81
C PRO A 108 4.26 10.54 10.39
N VAL A 109 3.09 10.50 9.76
CA VAL A 109 2.51 9.23 9.27
C VAL A 109 3.33 8.66 8.12
N ALA A 110 3.85 9.48 7.19
CA ALA A 110 4.73 9.03 6.13
C ALA A 110 6.06 8.47 6.67
N VAL A 111 6.64 9.11 7.69
CA VAL A 111 7.84 8.62 8.37
C VAL A 111 7.56 7.29 9.06
N PHE A 112 6.46 7.18 9.79
CA PHE A 112 6.06 5.94 10.43
C PHE A 112 5.79 4.83 9.39
N TYR A 113 5.12 5.15 8.28
CA TYR A 113 4.93 4.22 7.19
C TYR A 113 6.26 3.74 6.57
N CYS A 114 7.23 4.64 6.40
CA CYS A 114 8.57 4.26 5.94
C CYS A 114 9.27 3.32 6.94
N SER A 115 9.13 3.54 8.24
CA SER A 115 9.81 2.73 9.25
C SER A 115 9.40 1.25 9.23
N ILE A 116 8.15 0.93 8.88
CA ILE A 116 7.73 -0.48 8.71
C ILE A 116 8.27 -1.14 7.44
N HIS A 117 8.97 -0.39 6.59
CA HIS A 117 9.66 -0.90 5.40
C HIS A 117 11.16 -1.14 5.64
N PHE A 118 11.67 -0.89 6.85
CA PHE A 118 13.06 -1.20 7.18
C PHE A 118 13.31 -2.71 7.09
N GLY A 119 14.42 -3.08 6.47
CA GLY A 119 14.74 -4.48 6.18
C GLY A 119 14.21 -5.02 4.84
N LYS A 120 13.44 -4.22 4.09
CA LYS A 120 13.05 -4.49 2.70
C LYS A 120 14.10 -3.96 1.71
N PRO A 121 14.00 -4.31 0.40
CA PRO A 121 14.88 -3.74 -0.62
C PRO A 121 15.00 -2.22 -0.53
N LEU A 122 16.21 -1.69 -0.69
CA LEU A 122 16.48 -0.26 -0.46
C LEU A 122 15.57 0.66 -1.27
N GLY A 123 15.34 0.33 -2.54
CA GLY A 123 14.43 1.08 -3.40
C GLY A 123 12.99 1.10 -2.88
N GLU A 124 12.51 -0.02 -2.33
CA GLU A 124 11.19 -0.11 -1.70
C GLU A 124 11.10 0.75 -0.44
N CYS A 125 12.13 0.70 0.41
CA CYS A 125 12.17 1.49 1.63
C CYS A 125 12.15 3.00 1.34
N ILE A 126 12.99 3.47 0.41
CA ILE A 126 13.04 4.89 0.01
C ILE A 126 11.72 5.32 -0.63
N SER A 127 11.20 4.53 -1.57
CA SER A 127 9.95 4.86 -2.28
C SER A 127 8.75 4.85 -1.34
N SER A 128 8.76 4.06 -0.26
CA SER A 128 7.68 4.01 0.72
C SER A 128 7.49 5.35 1.45
N TYR A 129 8.57 6.09 1.72
CA TYR A 129 8.49 7.43 2.29
C TYR A 129 7.76 8.40 1.35
N PHE A 130 8.22 8.48 0.10
CA PHE A 130 7.61 9.39 -0.88
C PHE A 130 6.19 8.97 -1.24
N GLY A 131 5.94 7.67 -1.42
CA GLY A 131 4.61 7.11 -1.64
C GLY A 131 3.68 7.37 -0.46
N GLY A 132 4.17 7.18 0.77
CA GLY A 132 3.45 7.50 1.99
C GLY A 132 3.05 8.96 2.07
N LEU A 133 3.96 9.88 1.71
CA LEU A 133 3.72 11.32 1.68
C LEU A 133 2.67 11.68 0.61
N LEU A 134 2.85 11.22 -0.63
CA LEU A 134 1.93 11.51 -1.75
C LEU A 134 0.53 10.98 -1.49
N LEU A 135 0.40 9.71 -1.09
CA LEU A 135 -0.89 9.12 -0.73
C LEU A 135 -1.51 9.80 0.49
N GLY A 136 -0.69 10.22 1.45
CA GLY A 136 -1.15 11.01 2.59
C GLY A 136 -1.79 12.34 2.17
N ILE A 137 -1.13 13.08 1.27
CA ILE A 137 -1.67 14.33 0.71
C ILE A 137 -2.98 14.08 -0.04
N VAL A 138 -2.99 13.06 -0.90
CA VAL A 138 -4.18 12.75 -1.71
C VAL A 138 -5.34 12.35 -0.81
N VAL A 139 -5.14 11.45 0.16
CA VAL A 139 -6.18 11.00 1.08
C VAL A 139 -6.67 12.14 1.98
N TYR A 140 -5.78 13.00 2.46
CA TYR A 140 -6.17 14.18 3.24
C TYR A 140 -7.13 15.08 2.47
N ASN A 141 -6.86 15.32 1.17
CA ASN A 141 -7.68 16.18 0.32
C ASN A 141 -8.97 15.50 -0.17
N THR A 142 -8.89 14.24 -0.58
CA THR A 142 -10.03 13.50 -1.14
C THR A 142 -10.92 12.89 -0.08
N ARG A 143 -10.41 12.73 1.15
CA ARG A 143 -11.07 12.03 2.24
C ARG A 143 -11.45 10.57 1.90
N SER A 144 -10.71 9.92 0.99
CA SER A 144 -10.97 8.56 0.51
C SER A 144 -9.70 7.71 0.54
N ILE A 145 -9.79 6.50 1.07
CA ILE A 145 -8.68 5.53 1.08
C ILE A 145 -8.66 4.63 -0.15
N TRP A 146 -9.73 4.61 -0.94
CA TRP A 146 -9.88 3.65 -2.05
C TRP A 146 -8.83 3.82 -3.14
N GLY A 147 -8.49 5.07 -3.46
CA GLY A 147 -7.43 5.32 -4.43
C GLY A 147 -6.06 4.87 -3.95
N GLY A 148 -5.76 5.07 -2.65
CA GLY A 148 -4.55 4.56 -2.02
C GLY A 148 -4.48 3.03 -2.09
N LEU A 149 -5.59 2.35 -1.79
CA LEU A 149 -5.68 0.89 -1.89
C LEU A 149 -5.39 0.39 -3.31
N VAL A 150 -5.97 1.03 -4.34
CA VAL A 150 -5.72 0.66 -5.74
C VAL A 150 -4.25 0.84 -6.12
N VAL A 151 -3.62 1.95 -5.68
CA VAL A 151 -2.19 2.19 -5.93
C VAL A 151 -1.34 1.13 -5.24
N HIS A 152 -1.60 0.82 -3.97
CA HIS A 152 -0.86 -0.21 -3.24
C HIS A 152 -0.99 -1.59 -3.86
N LEU A 153 -2.20 -2.03 -4.16
CA LEU A 153 -2.45 -3.31 -4.83
C LEU A 153 -1.75 -3.36 -6.20
N GLY A 154 -1.87 -2.29 -6.99
CA GLY A 154 -1.23 -2.20 -8.30
C GLY A 154 0.30 -2.30 -8.20
N ILE A 155 0.93 -1.60 -7.25
CA ILE A 155 2.37 -1.68 -7.01
C ILE A 155 2.77 -3.09 -6.57
N ALA A 156 2.05 -3.69 -5.62
CA ALA A 156 2.34 -5.02 -5.12
C ALA A 156 2.31 -6.07 -6.24
N TRP A 157 1.28 -6.05 -7.06
CA TRP A 157 1.16 -6.97 -8.20
C TRP A 157 2.19 -6.69 -9.30
N MET A 158 2.56 -5.44 -9.54
CA MET A 158 3.67 -5.13 -10.45
C MET A 158 5.00 -5.68 -9.92
N MET A 159 5.25 -5.63 -8.61
CA MET A 159 6.47 -6.17 -8.00
C MET A 159 6.50 -7.71 -8.06
N GLU A 160 5.37 -8.39 -7.78
CA GLU A 160 5.25 -9.84 -7.96
C GLU A 160 5.50 -10.23 -9.42
N GLY A 161 4.82 -9.55 -10.37
CA GLY A 161 5.00 -9.79 -11.81
C GLY A 161 6.43 -9.54 -12.29
N ALA A 162 7.06 -8.45 -11.85
CA ALA A 162 8.46 -8.16 -12.20
C ALA A 162 9.42 -9.23 -11.63
N GLY A 163 9.17 -9.70 -10.42
CA GLY A 163 9.93 -10.79 -9.79
C GLY A 163 9.79 -12.14 -10.52
N ILE A 164 8.71 -12.35 -11.27
CA ILE A 164 8.50 -13.54 -12.11
C ILE A 164 9.16 -13.38 -13.48
N LEU A 165 9.00 -12.20 -14.12
CA LEU A 165 9.37 -11.97 -15.52
C LEU A 165 10.86 -11.63 -15.74
N LEU A 166 11.52 -11.01 -14.74
CA LEU A 166 12.89 -10.50 -14.88
C LEU A 166 13.93 -11.33 -14.10
N ARG A 167 13.65 -12.60 -13.90
CA ARG A 167 14.52 -13.57 -13.25
C ARG A 167 15.49 -14.23 -14.24
#